data_db6e385c32c7a75ca5ba417fce74959b
#
_entry.id   db6e385c32c7a75ca5ba417fce74959b
#
_cell.length_a   1.000
_cell.length_b   1.000
_cell.length_c   1.000
_cell.angle_alpha   90.00
_cell.angle_beta   90.00
_cell.angle_gamma   90.00
#
_symmetry.space_group_name_H-M   'P 1'
#
loop_
_entity.id
_entity.type
_entity.pdbx_description
1 polymer ?
#
loop_
_entity_poly.entity_id
_entity_poly.type
_entity_poly.pdbx_seq_one_letter_code
_entity_poly.pdbx_strand_id
1 'polypeptide(L)'
;MAKKPGFQVVLYYVTPPSAEQLQGIWNFVLSKYVNDERSADDINFSVEADESLGGGFILKCGNEVYNWSTRGRLGQFNEKLQAIRRKVGADEDVISILKTTADEFRLAARFRRSGYVVSAGDGIARVKGLERAEYGEILIFSSGIKGMVMDI
;
A
#
# COMPACT_ATOMS: atom_id res chain seq x y z
N MET A 1 -17.67 -12.08 -27.64
CA MET A 1 -16.30 -12.05 -27.10
C MET A 1 -16.38 -11.43 -25.71
N ALA A 2 -16.12 -12.20 -24.66
CA ALA A 2 -16.12 -11.69 -23.30
C ALA A 2 -14.93 -10.71 -23.14
N LYS A 3 -15.24 -9.45 -22.84
CA LYS A 3 -14.25 -8.41 -22.55
C LYS A 3 -13.44 -8.89 -21.34
N LYS A 4 -12.12 -9.07 -21.47
CA LYS A 4 -11.24 -9.34 -20.34
C LYS A 4 -11.52 -8.32 -19.24
N PRO A 5 -11.63 -8.70 -17.96
CA PRO A 5 -11.79 -7.73 -16.88
C PRO A 5 -10.61 -6.75 -16.93
N GLY A 6 -10.91 -5.47 -17.17
CA GLY A 6 -9.89 -4.43 -17.26
C GLY A 6 -9.09 -4.32 -15.96
N PHE A 7 -7.82 -3.91 -16.04
CA PHE A 7 -6.98 -3.70 -14.88
C PHE A 7 -7.48 -2.48 -14.09
N GLN A 8 -7.92 -2.73 -12.87
CA GLN A 8 -8.55 -1.73 -12.02
C GLN A 8 -7.50 -0.87 -11.33
N VAL A 9 -7.59 0.45 -11.50
CA VAL A 9 -6.76 1.43 -10.80
C VAL A 9 -7.69 2.41 -10.10
N VAL A 10 -7.57 2.53 -8.78
CA VAL A 10 -8.40 3.42 -7.97
C VAL A 10 -7.50 4.37 -7.19
N LEU A 11 -7.76 5.67 -7.33
CA LEU A 11 -7.11 6.73 -6.58
C LEU A 11 -8.05 7.21 -5.47
N TYR A 12 -7.72 6.94 -4.22
CA TYR A 12 -8.41 7.49 -3.05
C TYR A 12 -7.74 8.78 -2.62
N TYR A 13 -8.51 9.82 -2.36
CA TYR A 13 -8.00 11.15 -1.98
C TYR A 13 -8.85 11.82 -0.90
N VAL A 14 -8.25 12.76 -0.16
CA VAL A 14 -8.97 13.67 0.76
C VAL A 14 -9.24 14.99 0.06
N THR A 15 -8.20 15.58 -0.52
CA THR A 15 -8.31 16.81 -1.31
C THR A 15 -8.24 16.47 -2.79
N PRO A 16 -9.17 16.94 -3.62
CA PRO A 16 -9.14 16.66 -5.06
C PRO A 16 -7.78 16.98 -5.67
N PRO A 17 -7.15 16.01 -6.36
CA PRO A 17 -5.86 16.24 -6.99
C PRO A 17 -5.99 17.22 -8.16
N SER A 18 -4.97 18.04 -8.38
CA SER A 18 -4.89 18.90 -9.55
C SER A 18 -4.75 18.09 -10.86
N ALA A 19 -5.03 18.73 -11.99
CA ALA A 19 -4.85 18.08 -13.28
C ALA A 19 -3.41 17.59 -13.51
N GLU A 20 -2.42 18.38 -13.08
CA GLU A 20 -1.00 17.99 -13.16
C GLU A 20 -0.67 16.78 -12.30
N GLN A 21 -1.23 16.71 -11.09
CA GLN A 21 -1.06 15.58 -10.19
C GLN A 21 -1.70 14.31 -10.76
N LEU A 22 -2.91 14.42 -11.31
CA LEU A 22 -3.58 13.29 -11.99
C LEU A 22 -2.77 12.81 -13.19
N GLN A 23 -2.22 13.73 -13.97
CA GLN A 23 -1.39 13.36 -15.13
C GLN A 23 -0.08 12.67 -14.68
N GLY A 24 0.54 13.14 -13.60
CA GLY A 24 1.72 12.50 -13.01
C GLY A 24 1.43 11.07 -12.52
N ILE A 25 0.30 10.88 -11.82
CA ILE A 25 -0.15 9.56 -11.36
C ILE A 25 -0.47 8.66 -12.56
N TRP A 26 -1.14 9.17 -13.58
CA TRP A 26 -1.46 8.42 -14.77
C TRP A 26 -0.20 7.97 -15.52
N ASN A 27 0.77 8.88 -15.71
CA ASN A 27 2.07 8.54 -16.31
C ASN A 27 2.82 7.47 -15.52
N PHE A 28 2.77 7.53 -14.18
CA PHE A 28 3.33 6.47 -13.32
C PHE A 28 2.64 5.13 -13.57
N VAL A 29 1.29 5.12 -13.65
CA VAL A 29 0.53 3.89 -13.92
C VAL A 29 0.88 3.32 -15.30
N LEU A 30 0.91 4.17 -16.32
CA LEU A 30 1.28 3.75 -17.68
C LEU A 30 2.68 3.16 -17.73
N SER A 31 3.68 3.85 -17.14
CA SER A 31 5.08 3.40 -17.18
C SER A 31 5.31 2.07 -16.48
N LYS A 32 4.45 1.74 -15.49
CA LYS A 32 4.64 0.56 -14.66
C LYS A 32 3.79 -0.64 -15.10
N TYR A 33 2.59 -0.39 -15.63
CA TYR A 33 1.59 -1.44 -15.85
C TYR A 33 1.23 -1.65 -17.32
N VAL A 34 1.63 -0.75 -18.22
CA VAL A 34 1.50 -0.98 -19.66
C VAL A 34 2.73 -1.75 -20.13
N ASN A 35 2.50 -2.87 -20.79
CA ASN A 35 3.52 -3.74 -21.38
C ASN A 35 2.92 -4.42 -22.62
N ASP A 36 3.67 -5.35 -23.23
CA ASP A 36 3.24 -6.07 -24.44
C ASP A 36 1.91 -6.85 -24.26
N GLU A 37 1.58 -7.20 -23.02
CA GLU A 37 0.35 -7.95 -22.69
C GLU A 37 -0.83 -7.06 -22.29
N ARG A 38 -0.58 -5.80 -21.92
CA ARG A 38 -1.58 -4.85 -21.41
C ARG A 38 -1.46 -3.49 -22.04
N SER A 39 -2.51 -3.07 -22.72
CA SER A 39 -2.65 -1.74 -23.31
C SER A 39 -3.16 -0.72 -22.28
N ALA A 40 -2.96 0.57 -22.56
CA ALA A 40 -3.55 1.66 -21.79
C ALA A 40 -5.09 1.60 -21.77
N ASP A 41 -5.70 1.11 -22.83
CA ASP A 41 -7.14 0.96 -22.96
C ASP A 41 -7.74 -0.14 -22.06
N ASP A 42 -6.90 -1.05 -21.57
CA ASP A 42 -7.32 -2.10 -20.63
C ASP A 42 -7.33 -1.61 -19.18
N ILE A 43 -6.89 -0.37 -18.91
CA ILE A 43 -6.82 0.20 -17.56
C ILE A 43 -8.11 0.97 -17.25
N ASN A 44 -8.83 0.51 -16.22
CA ASN A 44 -9.96 1.23 -15.65
C ASN A 44 -9.48 2.11 -14.49
N PHE A 45 -9.36 3.41 -14.74
CA PHE A 45 -8.94 4.39 -13.74
C PHE A 45 -10.17 5.05 -13.10
N SER A 46 -10.30 4.99 -11.79
CA SER A 46 -11.33 5.68 -11.02
C SER A 46 -10.71 6.52 -9.90
N VAL A 47 -11.46 7.56 -9.50
CA VAL A 47 -11.02 8.52 -8.47
C VAL A 47 -12.11 8.62 -7.43
N GLU A 48 -11.79 8.35 -6.16
CA GLU A 48 -12.76 8.28 -5.06
C GLU A 48 -12.31 9.12 -3.87
N ALA A 49 -13.24 9.86 -3.27
CA ALA A 49 -12.98 10.62 -2.06
C ALA A 49 -13.00 9.69 -0.83
N ASP A 50 -12.00 9.80 0.04
CA ASP A 50 -11.92 9.06 1.30
C ASP A 50 -11.31 9.93 2.40
N GLU A 51 -12.17 10.53 3.23
CA GLU A 51 -11.79 11.41 4.33
C GLU A 51 -11.01 10.67 5.44
N SER A 52 -11.15 9.35 5.54
CA SER A 52 -10.47 8.53 6.57
C SER A 52 -8.95 8.53 6.46
N LEU A 53 -8.40 8.95 5.31
CA LEU A 53 -6.96 9.04 5.06
C LEU A 53 -6.27 10.16 5.86
N GLY A 54 -7.04 11.15 6.35
CA GLY A 54 -6.52 12.30 7.09
C GLY A 54 -5.63 13.24 6.26
N GLY A 55 -5.53 13.03 4.94
CA GLY A 55 -4.75 13.81 3.98
C GLY A 55 -3.90 12.95 3.06
N GLY A 56 -3.48 13.51 1.93
CA GLY A 56 -2.75 12.80 0.89
C GLY A 56 -3.63 11.86 0.08
N PHE A 57 -3.07 10.78 -0.45
CA PHE A 57 -3.80 9.86 -1.31
C PHE A 57 -3.28 8.42 -1.20
N ILE A 58 -4.11 7.47 -1.64
CA ILE A 58 -3.76 6.07 -1.83
C ILE A 58 -4.08 5.70 -3.28
N LEU A 59 -3.12 5.10 -3.96
CA LEU A 59 -3.30 4.54 -5.30
C LEU A 59 -3.33 3.02 -5.20
N LYS A 60 -4.44 2.42 -5.61
CA LYS A 60 -4.62 0.97 -5.67
C LYS A 60 -4.59 0.52 -7.13
N CYS A 61 -3.62 -0.29 -7.50
CA CYS A 61 -3.42 -0.81 -8.84
C CYS A 61 -3.56 -2.33 -8.81
N GLY A 62 -4.76 -2.84 -9.10
CA GLY A 62 -5.04 -4.27 -8.93
C GLY A 62 -4.80 -4.70 -7.47
N ASN A 63 -3.78 -5.55 -7.26
CA ASN A 63 -3.41 -6.05 -5.94
C ASN A 63 -2.30 -5.23 -5.25
N GLU A 64 -1.76 -4.23 -5.92
CA GLU A 64 -0.71 -3.35 -5.39
C GLU A 64 -1.32 -2.08 -4.80
N VAL A 65 -0.85 -1.67 -3.62
CA VAL A 65 -1.33 -0.47 -2.91
C VAL A 65 -0.17 0.45 -2.60
N TYR A 66 -0.23 1.66 -3.14
CA TYR A 66 0.70 2.75 -2.87
C TYR A 66 0.05 3.74 -1.92
N ASN A 67 0.60 3.85 -0.72
CA ASN A 67 0.01 4.68 0.33
C ASN A 67 0.86 5.92 0.59
N TRP A 68 0.37 7.08 0.15
CA TRP A 68 0.92 8.41 0.44
C TRP A 68 0.02 9.22 1.39
N SER A 69 -0.92 8.56 2.07
CA SER A 69 -1.79 9.24 3.03
C SER A 69 -1.03 9.71 4.26
N THR A 70 -1.53 10.74 4.93
CA THR A 70 -0.98 11.24 6.20
C THR A 70 -0.99 10.15 7.25
N ARG A 71 -2.06 9.37 7.33
CA ARG A 71 -2.18 8.24 8.25
C ARG A 71 -1.13 7.16 7.98
N GLY A 72 -0.87 6.85 6.70
CA GLY A 72 0.17 5.89 6.31
C GLY A 72 1.57 6.37 6.69
N ARG A 73 1.86 7.66 6.52
CA ARG A 73 3.13 8.29 6.88
C ARG A 73 3.37 8.30 8.39
N LEU A 74 2.35 8.64 9.17
CA LEU A 74 2.42 8.57 10.64
C LEU A 74 2.66 7.14 11.14
N GLY A 75 2.04 6.14 10.51
CA GLY A 75 2.30 4.74 10.83
C GLY A 75 3.76 4.35 10.60
N GLN A 76 4.35 4.73 9.47
CA GLN A 76 5.78 4.49 9.17
C GLN A 76 6.71 5.19 10.17
N PHE A 77 6.38 6.43 10.54
CA PHE A 77 7.15 7.18 11.53
C PHE A 77 7.11 6.50 12.90
N ASN A 78 5.92 6.08 13.36
CA ASN A 78 5.78 5.38 14.63
C ASN A 78 6.54 4.03 14.64
N GLU A 79 6.52 3.27 13.55
CA GLU A 79 7.30 2.03 13.43
C GLU A 79 8.81 2.30 13.56
N LYS A 80 9.32 3.37 12.93
CA LYS A 80 10.73 3.78 13.05
C LYS A 80 11.07 4.20 14.48
N LEU A 81 10.22 5.00 15.13
CA LEU A 81 10.41 5.39 16.53
C LEU A 81 10.47 4.18 17.47
N GLN A 82 9.59 3.20 17.28
CA GLN A 82 9.62 1.97 18.08
C GLN A 82 10.87 1.14 17.82
N ALA A 83 11.36 1.09 16.58
CA ALA A 83 12.59 0.39 16.24
C ALA A 83 13.81 1.04 16.91
N ILE A 84 13.86 2.38 16.95
CA ILE A 84 14.90 3.15 17.67
C ILE A 84 14.84 2.87 19.17
N ARG A 85 13.64 2.97 19.77
CA ARG A 85 13.44 2.72 21.19
C ARG A 85 13.93 1.33 21.64
N ARG A 86 13.89 0.33 20.75
CA ARG A 86 14.40 -1.02 21.03
C ARG A 86 15.93 -1.10 20.94
N LYS A 87 16.58 -0.21 20.18
CA LYS A 87 18.03 -0.21 19.95
C LYS A 87 18.78 0.69 20.93
N VAL A 88 18.12 1.73 21.42
CA VAL A 88 18.71 2.73 22.30
C VAL A 88 18.57 2.27 23.75
N GLY A 89 19.69 2.03 24.43
CA GLY A 89 19.75 1.85 25.88
C GLY A 89 19.39 3.16 26.59
N ALA A 90 19.17 3.11 27.89
CA ALA A 90 18.67 4.25 28.69
C ALA A 90 19.62 5.47 28.76
N ASP A 91 20.84 5.39 28.25
CA ASP A 91 21.91 6.39 28.40
C ASP A 91 22.25 7.17 27.10
N GLU A 92 21.59 6.90 25.98
CA GLU A 92 21.83 7.68 24.73
C GLU A 92 20.86 8.86 24.62
N ASP A 93 21.35 9.98 24.06
CA ASP A 93 20.55 11.18 23.80
C ASP A 93 19.46 10.92 22.75
N VAL A 94 18.31 10.46 23.22
CA VAL A 94 17.12 10.13 22.41
C VAL A 94 16.70 11.31 21.53
N ILE A 95 16.96 12.56 21.97
CA ILE A 95 16.56 13.77 21.24
C ILE A 95 17.40 13.93 19.97
N SER A 96 18.71 13.67 20.03
CA SER A 96 19.58 13.75 18.84
C SER A 96 19.22 12.68 17.82
N ILE A 97 18.94 11.48 18.27
CA ILE A 97 18.50 10.36 17.41
C ILE A 97 17.14 10.66 16.77
N LEU A 98 16.21 11.22 17.53
CA LEU A 98 14.90 11.62 16.99
C LEU A 98 15.01 12.72 15.93
N LYS A 99 15.88 13.73 16.15
CA LYS A 99 16.13 14.79 15.16
C LYS A 99 16.71 14.21 13.88
N THR A 100 17.77 13.42 13.96
CA THR A 100 18.41 12.79 12.80
C THR A 100 17.41 11.90 12.04
N THR A 101 16.60 11.12 12.76
CA THR A 101 15.57 10.28 12.15
C THR A 101 14.45 11.09 11.48
N ALA A 102 14.07 12.23 12.06
CA ALA A 102 13.08 13.11 11.47
C ALA A 102 13.61 13.78 10.19
N ASP A 103 14.88 14.21 10.18
CA ASP A 103 15.53 14.82 9.03
C ASP A 103 15.77 13.82 7.89
N GLU A 104 16.09 12.57 8.24
CA GLU A 104 16.24 11.47 7.28
C GLU A 104 14.92 10.85 6.84
N PHE A 105 13.80 11.24 7.47
CA PHE A 105 12.48 10.68 7.17
C PHE A 105 12.00 11.10 5.79
N ARG A 106 12.46 10.41 4.77
CA ARG A 106 11.93 10.55 3.42
C ARG A 106 10.59 9.86 3.32
N LEU A 107 9.60 10.61 2.90
CA LEU A 107 8.25 10.15 2.66
C LEU A 107 8.23 9.25 1.42
N ALA A 108 8.52 7.98 1.63
CA ALA A 108 8.38 6.97 0.58
C ALA A 108 6.96 6.39 0.58
N ALA A 109 6.46 6.11 -0.60
CA ALA A 109 5.21 5.35 -0.71
C ALA A 109 5.38 3.97 -0.08
N ARG A 110 4.44 3.58 0.79
CA ARG A 110 4.42 2.22 1.32
C ARG A 110 3.78 1.31 0.27
N PHE A 111 4.61 0.44 -0.29
CA PHE A 111 4.14 -0.60 -1.19
C PHE A 111 3.58 -1.77 -0.37
N ARG A 112 2.35 -2.15 -0.64
CA ARG A 112 1.73 -3.35 -0.07
C ARG A 112 1.04 -4.11 -1.18
N ARG A 113 1.17 -5.42 -1.15
CA ARG A 113 0.36 -6.31 -1.95
C ARG A 113 -0.92 -6.63 -1.18
N SER A 114 -2.02 -6.71 -1.88
CA SER A 114 -3.31 -7.08 -1.29
C SER A 114 -3.96 -8.18 -2.13
N GLY A 115 -4.57 -9.13 -1.43
CA GLY A 115 -5.40 -10.15 -2.03
C GLY A 115 -6.82 -10.07 -1.47
N TYR A 116 -7.68 -10.96 -1.93
CA TYR A 116 -9.05 -11.08 -1.41
C TYR A 116 -9.33 -12.53 -1.00
N VAL A 117 -10.09 -12.66 0.08
CA VAL A 117 -10.49 -13.97 0.60
C VAL A 117 -11.59 -14.54 -0.29
N VAL A 118 -11.37 -15.74 -0.81
CA VAL A 118 -12.33 -16.48 -1.63
C VAL A 118 -13.23 -17.36 -0.77
N SER A 119 -12.65 -17.97 0.25
CA SER A 119 -13.36 -18.79 1.22
C SER A 119 -12.61 -18.80 2.55
N ALA A 120 -13.34 -18.96 3.64
CA ALA A 120 -12.78 -19.15 4.97
C ALA A 120 -13.61 -20.17 5.73
N GLY A 121 -12.95 -21.06 6.48
CA GLY A 121 -13.56 -22.08 7.32
C GLY A 121 -12.49 -22.83 8.09
N ASP A 122 -12.84 -23.35 9.27
CA ASP A 122 -11.98 -24.19 10.11
C ASP A 122 -10.58 -23.61 10.40
N GLY A 123 -10.50 -22.27 10.53
CA GLY A 123 -9.24 -21.57 10.75
C GLY A 123 -8.35 -21.41 9.52
N ILE A 124 -8.82 -21.81 8.34
CA ILE A 124 -8.12 -21.71 7.06
C ILE A 124 -8.85 -20.72 6.15
N ALA A 125 -8.09 -19.83 5.49
CA ALA A 125 -8.62 -18.93 4.48
C ALA A 125 -7.92 -19.17 3.15
N ARG A 126 -8.69 -19.26 2.06
CA ARG A 126 -8.16 -19.24 0.69
C ARG A 126 -8.16 -17.80 0.18
N VAL A 127 -7.01 -17.33 -0.24
CA VAL A 127 -6.80 -15.96 -0.71
C VAL A 127 -6.33 -15.99 -2.17
N LYS A 128 -6.85 -15.08 -2.99
CA LYS A 128 -6.36 -14.84 -4.36
C LYS A 128 -5.72 -13.46 -4.46
N GLY A 129 -4.80 -13.31 -5.42
CA GLY A 129 -4.11 -12.05 -5.71
C GLY A 129 -2.82 -11.84 -4.94
N LEU A 130 -2.28 -12.91 -4.36
CA LEU A 130 -1.01 -12.93 -3.65
C LEU A 130 -0.04 -13.97 -4.27
N GLU A 131 0.05 -14.01 -5.59
CA GLU A 131 0.82 -15.02 -6.35
C GLU A 131 2.32 -15.03 -6.03
N ARG A 132 2.81 -14.03 -5.32
CA ARG A 132 4.21 -13.92 -4.88
C ARG A 132 4.35 -13.97 -3.36
N ALA A 133 3.32 -14.43 -2.64
CA ALA A 133 3.44 -14.69 -1.22
C ALA A 133 4.36 -15.89 -1.01
N GLU A 134 5.13 -15.86 0.08
CA GLU A 134 6.06 -16.94 0.43
C GLU A 134 5.46 -17.77 1.58
N TYR A 135 5.79 -19.04 1.61
CA TYR A 135 5.43 -19.90 2.74
C TYR A 135 5.95 -19.33 4.06
N GLY A 136 5.09 -19.24 5.06
CA GLY A 136 5.42 -18.64 6.36
C GLY A 136 5.26 -17.12 6.43
N GLU A 137 4.94 -16.43 5.32
CA GLU A 137 4.67 -14.99 5.34
C GLU A 137 3.42 -14.68 6.17
N ILE A 138 3.47 -13.57 6.93
CA ILE A 138 2.34 -13.12 7.74
C ILE A 138 1.45 -12.16 6.94
N LEU A 139 0.21 -12.56 6.76
CA LEU A 139 -0.84 -11.76 6.17
C LEU A 139 -1.67 -11.08 7.25
N ILE A 140 -2.08 -9.84 6.99
CA ILE A 140 -2.98 -9.09 7.87
C ILE A 140 -4.31 -8.89 7.12
N PHE A 141 -5.37 -9.45 7.66
CA PHE A 141 -6.72 -9.26 7.14
C PHE A 141 -7.27 -7.86 7.47
N SER A 142 -8.27 -7.40 6.75
CA SER A 142 -8.92 -6.11 6.99
C SER A 142 -9.53 -6.00 8.40
N SER A 143 -9.89 -7.13 9.01
CA SER A 143 -10.35 -7.25 10.40
C SER A 143 -9.24 -7.07 11.44
N GLY A 144 -7.95 -6.97 11.03
CA GLY A 144 -6.80 -6.95 11.93
C GLY A 144 -6.28 -8.32 12.35
N ILE A 145 -6.98 -9.40 12.00
CA ILE A 145 -6.53 -10.78 12.26
C ILE A 145 -5.26 -11.06 11.42
N LYS A 146 -4.33 -11.80 12.01
CA LYS A 146 -3.12 -12.25 11.33
C LYS A 146 -3.27 -13.72 10.93
N GLY A 147 -2.86 -14.02 9.71
CA GLY A 147 -2.75 -15.39 9.21
C GLY A 147 -1.34 -15.64 8.69
N MET A 148 -0.96 -16.91 8.58
CA MET A 148 0.31 -17.33 8.00
C MET A 148 0.05 -18.09 6.70
N VAL A 149 0.84 -17.80 5.67
CA VAL A 149 0.78 -18.53 4.39
C VAL A 149 1.27 -19.94 4.60
N MET A 150 0.42 -20.92 4.34
CA MET A 150 0.73 -22.36 4.52
C MET A 150 0.83 -23.11 3.19
N ASP A 151 0.24 -22.57 2.12
CA ASP A 151 0.24 -23.15 0.78
C ASP A 151 0.07 -22.04 -0.27
N ILE A 152 0.59 -22.24 -1.48
CA ILE A 152 0.65 -21.21 -2.54
C ILE A 152 0.04 -21.76 -3.84
#